data_3cdf5a18f875f4971ac83602e6f0447b
#
_entry.id   3cdf5a18f875f4971ac83602e6f0447b
#
_cell.length_a   1.000
_cell.length_b   1.000
_cell.length_c   1.000
_cell.angle_alpha   90.00
_cell.angle_beta   90.00
_cell.angle_gamma   90.00
#
_symmetry.space_group_name_H-M   'P 1'
#
loop_
_entity.id
_entity.type
_entity.pdbx_description
1 polymer ?
#
loop_
_entity_poly.entity_id
_entity_poly.type
_entity_poly.pdbx_seq_one_letter_code
_entity_poly.pdbx_strand_id
1 'polypeptide(L)'
;MQTYPTGYTESHRMAEKIFREILPRHGMAVREEQIALCHEVLDTLYNKEISLCEAGVGTGKTLAYLVGCILWQMHRPERMKLPIVISTSSVALQDAILTEYLPELSDVLLDEGIITAPTTAVVRKGKERFVCDARLAERASLVQPSRKRQKNSLHIAENILDMDHIPELSRYDRCRICVPQSCPRDCFMRLDCRYQQYLRDSMKPDIQICNHNYLLADASHRLEDRPLLLRSYQALVVDEAHKLPDAARQMYTETLSPHNMDEL
;
A
#
# COMPACT_ATOMS: atom_id res chain seq x y z
N MET A 1 -32.19 -17.73 -16.83
CA MET A 1 -31.50 -16.46 -17.12
C MET A 1 -30.57 -16.16 -15.95
N GLN A 2 -29.29 -16.12 -16.19
CA GLN A 2 -28.30 -15.79 -15.16
C GLN A 2 -28.42 -14.28 -14.87
N THR A 3 -28.81 -13.92 -13.66
CA THR A 3 -28.90 -12.51 -13.23
C THR A 3 -27.53 -12.07 -12.75
N TYR A 4 -26.84 -11.29 -13.56
CA TYR A 4 -25.55 -10.71 -13.19
C TYR A 4 -25.72 -9.58 -12.14
N PRO A 5 -24.74 -9.38 -11.26
CA PRO A 5 -24.74 -8.26 -10.32
C PRO A 5 -24.77 -6.91 -11.05
N THR A 6 -25.32 -5.90 -10.39
CA THR A 6 -25.34 -4.53 -10.95
C THR A 6 -23.93 -4.05 -11.31
N GLY A 7 -23.75 -3.55 -12.52
CA GLY A 7 -22.46 -3.07 -13.02
C GLY A 7 -21.54 -4.14 -13.64
N TYR A 8 -21.85 -5.43 -13.52
CA TYR A 8 -21.00 -6.50 -14.05
C TYR A 8 -20.75 -6.32 -15.57
N THR A 9 -21.80 -6.38 -16.37
CA THR A 9 -21.69 -6.26 -17.84
C THR A 9 -21.06 -4.92 -18.27
N GLU A 10 -21.38 -3.83 -17.56
CA GLU A 10 -20.83 -2.51 -17.85
C GLU A 10 -19.33 -2.44 -17.54
N SER A 11 -18.89 -3.01 -16.43
CA SER A 11 -17.45 -3.05 -16.09
C SER A 11 -16.65 -3.82 -17.14
N HIS A 12 -17.15 -4.97 -17.59
CA HIS A 12 -16.49 -5.75 -18.64
C HIS A 12 -16.43 -5.00 -19.98
N ARG A 13 -17.53 -4.37 -20.38
CA ARG A 13 -17.57 -3.52 -21.58
C ARG A 13 -16.61 -2.33 -21.48
N MET A 14 -16.53 -1.71 -20.31
CA MET A 14 -15.64 -0.59 -20.07
C MET A 14 -14.18 -1.02 -20.07
N ALA A 15 -13.84 -2.19 -19.49
CA ALA A 15 -12.51 -2.75 -19.55
C ALA A 15 -12.03 -2.94 -21.00
N GLU A 16 -12.85 -3.55 -21.86
CA GLU A 16 -12.54 -3.67 -23.30
C GLU A 16 -12.28 -2.30 -23.95
N LYS A 17 -13.14 -1.30 -23.68
CA LYS A 17 -12.97 0.05 -24.21
C LYS A 17 -11.66 0.70 -23.71
N ILE A 18 -11.34 0.56 -22.43
CA ILE A 18 -10.12 1.12 -21.84
C ILE A 18 -8.89 0.53 -22.53
N PHE A 19 -8.77 -0.79 -22.61
CA PHE A 19 -7.57 -1.44 -23.12
C PHE A 19 -7.45 -1.39 -24.65
N ARG A 20 -8.56 -1.41 -25.40
CA ARG A 20 -8.52 -1.45 -26.87
C ARG A 20 -8.58 -0.09 -27.54
N GLU A 21 -9.18 0.90 -26.87
CA GLU A 21 -9.41 2.21 -27.49
C GLU A 21 -8.71 3.35 -26.74
N ILE A 22 -8.86 3.39 -25.40
CA ILE A 22 -8.43 4.55 -24.61
C ILE A 22 -6.91 4.51 -24.41
N LEU A 23 -6.40 3.48 -23.75
CA LEU A 23 -4.97 3.36 -23.46
C LEU A 23 -4.07 3.42 -24.70
N PRO A 24 -4.45 2.83 -25.87
CA PRO A 24 -3.68 3.00 -27.10
C PRO A 24 -3.58 4.45 -27.60
N ARG A 25 -4.60 5.28 -27.38
CA ARG A 25 -4.52 6.73 -27.70
C ARG A 25 -3.49 7.46 -26.83
N HIS A 26 -3.17 6.91 -25.66
CA HIS A 26 -2.13 7.39 -24.75
C HIS A 26 -0.78 6.66 -24.92
N GLY A 27 -0.58 5.95 -26.05
CA GLY A 27 0.70 5.32 -26.42
C GLY A 27 0.93 3.93 -25.83
N MET A 28 -0.05 3.32 -25.17
CA MET A 28 0.05 1.98 -24.61
C MET A 28 -0.36 0.93 -25.65
N ALA A 29 0.41 -0.18 -25.70
CA ALA A 29 0.09 -1.28 -26.60
C ALA A 29 -1.08 -2.13 -26.08
N VAL A 30 -1.96 -2.57 -26.99
CA VAL A 30 -2.98 -3.57 -26.69
C VAL A 30 -2.32 -4.92 -26.39
N ARG A 31 -2.70 -5.55 -25.28
CA ARG A 31 -2.20 -6.88 -24.86
C ARG A 31 -3.39 -7.73 -24.44
N GLU A 32 -3.64 -8.81 -25.17
CA GLU A 32 -4.79 -9.68 -24.92
C GLU A 32 -4.74 -10.34 -23.54
N GLU A 33 -3.55 -10.74 -23.08
CA GLU A 33 -3.38 -11.34 -21.76
C GLU A 33 -3.71 -10.34 -20.63
N GLN A 34 -3.44 -9.06 -20.85
CA GLN A 34 -3.78 -7.99 -19.90
C GLN A 34 -5.30 -7.80 -19.81
N ILE A 35 -5.98 -7.84 -20.96
CA ILE A 35 -7.44 -7.73 -21.03
C ILE A 35 -8.09 -8.93 -20.34
N ALA A 36 -7.62 -10.14 -20.69
CA ALA A 36 -8.10 -11.39 -20.09
C ALA A 36 -7.94 -11.37 -18.55
N LEU A 37 -6.77 -10.92 -18.05
CA LEU A 37 -6.53 -10.80 -16.63
C LEU A 37 -7.47 -9.78 -15.96
N CYS A 38 -7.75 -8.66 -16.62
CA CYS A 38 -8.70 -7.66 -16.09
C CYS A 38 -10.11 -8.25 -15.97
N HIS A 39 -10.54 -9.04 -16.96
CA HIS A 39 -11.82 -9.73 -16.91
C HIS A 39 -11.89 -10.74 -15.78
N GLU A 40 -10.84 -11.54 -15.58
CA GLU A 40 -10.74 -12.50 -14.47
C GLU A 40 -10.81 -11.81 -13.11
N VAL A 41 -10.15 -10.66 -12.97
CA VAL A 41 -10.24 -9.83 -11.76
C VAL A 41 -11.68 -9.35 -11.53
N LEU A 42 -12.36 -8.87 -12.56
CA LEU A 42 -13.75 -8.44 -12.46
C LEU A 42 -14.67 -9.60 -12.07
N ASP A 43 -14.54 -10.76 -12.71
CA ASP A 43 -15.31 -11.95 -12.40
C ASP A 43 -15.14 -12.35 -10.94
N THR A 44 -13.88 -12.42 -10.48
CA THR A 44 -13.53 -12.73 -9.10
C THR A 44 -14.18 -11.77 -8.10
N LEU A 45 -14.11 -10.47 -8.37
CA LEU A 45 -14.65 -9.42 -7.49
C LEU A 45 -16.18 -9.42 -7.44
N TYR A 46 -16.84 -9.61 -8.57
CA TYR A 46 -18.30 -9.63 -8.64
C TYR A 46 -18.89 -10.91 -8.05
N ASN A 47 -18.25 -12.05 -8.28
CA ASN A 47 -18.68 -13.35 -7.75
C ASN A 47 -18.26 -13.57 -6.29
N LYS A 48 -17.37 -12.71 -5.74
CA LYS A 48 -16.79 -12.83 -4.37
C LYS A 48 -16.03 -14.16 -4.20
N GLU A 49 -15.24 -14.50 -5.20
CA GLU A 49 -14.43 -15.70 -5.28
C GLU A 49 -12.96 -15.41 -5.00
N ILE A 50 -12.15 -16.45 -5.02
CA ILE A 50 -10.69 -16.38 -4.98
C ILE A 50 -10.20 -16.90 -6.32
N SER A 51 -9.43 -16.09 -7.03
CA SER A 51 -8.79 -16.48 -8.28
C SER A 51 -7.27 -16.52 -8.13
N LEU A 52 -6.65 -17.49 -8.75
CA LEU A 52 -5.21 -17.65 -8.84
C LEU A 52 -4.80 -17.49 -10.30
N CYS A 53 -4.25 -16.30 -10.63
CA CYS A 53 -3.91 -15.96 -12.00
C CYS A 53 -2.40 -16.04 -12.21
N GLU A 54 -1.96 -16.76 -13.21
CA GLU A 54 -0.58 -16.78 -13.66
C GLU A 54 -0.44 -15.91 -14.92
N ALA A 55 0.42 -14.91 -14.87
CA ALA A 55 0.70 -14.03 -15.99
C ALA A 55 2.20 -13.76 -16.08
N GLY A 56 2.74 -13.86 -17.28
CA GLY A 56 4.17 -13.68 -17.55
C GLY A 56 4.71 -12.29 -17.21
N VAL A 57 6.02 -12.14 -17.19
CA VAL A 57 6.68 -10.84 -17.03
C VAL A 57 6.35 -9.96 -18.23
N GLY A 58 6.01 -8.69 -18.00
CA GLY A 58 5.71 -7.73 -19.07
C GLY A 58 4.28 -7.78 -19.61
N THR A 59 3.39 -8.64 -19.11
CA THR A 59 1.97 -8.67 -19.52
C THR A 59 1.18 -7.42 -19.08
N GLY A 60 1.73 -6.61 -18.15
CA GLY A 60 1.02 -5.44 -17.61
C GLY A 60 0.02 -5.78 -16.51
N LYS A 61 0.32 -6.80 -15.69
CA LYS A 61 -0.50 -7.26 -14.56
C LYS A 61 -1.02 -6.12 -13.69
N THR A 62 -0.14 -5.20 -13.33
CA THR A 62 -0.45 -4.07 -12.44
C THR A 62 -1.61 -3.24 -12.99
N LEU A 63 -1.54 -2.86 -14.24
CA LEU A 63 -2.60 -2.07 -14.87
C LEU A 63 -3.90 -2.86 -15.02
N ALA A 64 -3.82 -4.18 -15.30
CA ALA A 64 -4.99 -5.04 -15.41
C ALA A 64 -5.79 -5.10 -14.10
N TYR A 65 -5.13 -5.37 -12.97
CA TYR A 65 -5.87 -5.42 -11.70
C TYR A 65 -6.29 -4.02 -11.20
N LEU A 66 -5.52 -2.96 -11.48
CA LEU A 66 -5.93 -1.59 -11.11
C LEU A 66 -7.21 -1.19 -11.86
N VAL A 67 -7.27 -1.39 -13.18
CA VAL A 67 -8.47 -1.12 -13.97
C VAL A 67 -9.65 -1.94 -13.47
N GLY A 68 -9.48 -3.26 -13.28
CA GLY A 68 -10.54 -4.13 -12.76
C GLY A 68 -11.07 -3.68 -11.39
N CYS A 69 -10.18 -3.33 -10.47
CA CYS A 69 -10.52 -2.84 -9.14
C CYS A 69 -11.27 -1.49 -9.19
N ILE A 70 -10.82 -0.53 -9.98
CA ILE A 70 -11.46 0.79 -10.12
C ILE A 70 -12.85 0.63 -10.72
N LEU A 71 -13.00 -0.11 -11.82
CA LEU A 71 -14.29 -0.34 -12.47
C LEU A 71 -15.29 -1.03 -11.55
N TRP A 72 -14.84 -2.06 -10.81
CA TRP A 72 -15.70 -2.72 -9.84
C TRP A 72 -16.13 -1.78 -8.71
N GLN A 73 -15.23 -0.94 -8.19
CA GLN A 73 -15.51 -0.02 -7.10
C GLN A 73 -16.47 1.12 -7.52
N MET A 74 -16.44 1.55 -8.78
CA MET A 74 -17.35 2.57 -9.32
C MET A 74 -18.82 2.19 -9.17
N HIS A 75 -19.16 0.91 -9.31
CA HIS A 75 -20.52 0.40 -9.23
C HIS A 75 -20.99 0.08 -7.79
N ARG A 76 -20.14 0.37 -6.78
CA ARG A 76 -20.49 0.18 -5.37
C ARG A 76 -21.16 1.43 -4.81
N PRO A 77 -22.26 1.30 -4.04
CA PRO A 77 -22.84 2.44 -3.33
C PRO A 77 -21.81 3.08 -2.38
N GLU A 78 -21.72 4.40 -2.34
CA GLU A 78 -20.75 5.14 -1.50
C GLU A 78 -20.71 4.67 -0.04
N ARG A 79 -21.89 4.45 0.56
CA ARG A 79 -22.02 3.95 1.94
C ARG A 79 -21.44 2.54 2.18
N MET A 80 -21.17 1.80 1.10
CA MET A 80 -20.65 0.42 1.12
C MET A 80 -19.23 0.34 0.58
N LYS A 81 -18.64 1.45 0.16
CA LYS A 81 -17.26 1.48 -0.33
C LYS A 81 -16.31 1.28 0.84
N LEU A 82 -15.61 0.17 0.80
CA LEU A 82 -14.44 -0.10 1.63
C LEU A 82 -13.21 -0.09 0.72
N PRO A 83 -12.02 0.17 1.26
CA PRO A 83 -10.81 0.17 0.46
C PRO A 83 -10.53 -1.19 -0.15
N ILE A 84 -9.74 -1.16 -1.20
CA ILE A 84 -9.08 -2.32 -1.78
C ILE A 84 -7.67 -2.39 -1.20
N VAL A 85 -7.22 -3.58 -0.85
CA VAL A 85 -5.84 -3.80 -0.40
C VAL A 85 -5.06 -4.43 -1.54
N ILE A 86 -3.88 -3.87 -1.83
CA ILE A 86 -2.90 -4.43 -2.75
C ILE A 86 -1.65 -4.78 -1.96
N SER A 87 -1.31 -6.05 -1.93
CA SER A 87 -0.09 -6.54 -1.29
C SER A 87 0.91 -6.99 -2.35
N THR A 88 2.14 -6.49 -2.29
CA THR A 88 3.23 -6.89 -3.19
C THR A 88 4.52 -7.13 -2.43
N SER A 89 5.39 -7.96 -2.97
CA SER A 89 6.72 -8.23 -2.37
C SER A 89 7.74 -7.12 -2.61
N SER A 90 7.49 -6.21 -3.55
CA SER A 90 8.44 -5.19 -4.01
C SER A 90 8.10 -3.80 -3.47
N VAL A 91 9.04 -3.18 -2.75
CA VAL A 91 8.91 -1.77 -2.32
C VAL A 91 8.89 -0.85 -3.54
N ALA A 92 9.73 -1.12 -4.55
CA ALA A 92 9.75 -0.34 -5.78
C ALA A 92 8.39 -0.37 -6.51
N LEU A 93 7.71 -1.52 -6.51
CA LEU A 93 6.38 -1.61 -7.11
C LEU A 93 5.31 -0.88 -6.27
N GLN A 94 5.42 -0.89 -4.93
CA GLN A 94 4.52 -0.08 -4.10
C GLN A 94 4.62 1.40 -4.45
N ASP A 95 5.86 1.89 -4.59
CA ASP A 95 6.12 3.28 -4.93
C ASP A 95 5.66 3.59 -6.37
N ALA A 96 5.93 2.71 -7.33
CA ALA A 96 5.48 2.87 -8.71
C ALA A 96 3.95 2.87 -8.86
N ILE A 97 3.24 2.01 -8.12
CA ILE A 97 1.77 2.04 -8.10
C ILE A 97 1.27 3.40 -7.61
N LEU A 98 1.86 3.93 -6.54
CA LEU A 98 1.45 5.19 -5.92
C LEU A 98 1.80 6.42 -6.74
N THR A 99 2.98 6.45 -7.37
CA THR A 99 3.55 7.67 -7.99
C THR A 99 3.49 7.69 -9.51
N GLU A 100 3.27 6.54 -10.15
CA GLU A 100 3.27 6.41 -11.61
C GLU A 100 1.94 5.80 -12.10
N TYR A 101 1.71 4.50 -11.88
CA TYR A 101 0.59 3.78 -12.51
C TYR A 101 -0.79 4.34 -12.14
N LEU A 102 -1.03 4.61 -10.86
CA LEU A 102 -2.35 5.06 -10.42
C LEU A 102 -2.65 6.51 -10.80
N PRO A 103 -1.70 7.46 -10.67
CA PRO A 103 -1.89 8.81 -11.18
C PRO A 103 -2.13 8.84 -12.69
N GLU A 104 -1.27 8.20 -13.50
CA GLU A 104 -1.44 8.15 -14.97
C GLU A 104 -2.79 7.54 -15.36
N LEU A 105 -3.17 6.43 -14.75
CA LEU A 105 -4.46 5.79 -15.02
C LEU A 105 -5.61 6.69 -14.60
N SER A 106 -5.54 7.34 -13.44
CA SER A 106 -6.59 8.25 -12.96
C SER A 106 -6.77 9.44 -13.89
N ASP A 107 -5.68 10.04 -14.37
CA ASP A 107 -5.74 11.17 -15.30
C ASP A 107 -6.41 10.76 -16.60
N VAL A 108 -6.02 9.64 -17.19
CA VAL A 108 -6.64 9.09 -18.40
C VAL A 108 -8.15 8.82 -18.21
N LEU A 109 -8.52 8.20 -17.08
CA LEU A 109 -9.93 7.88 -16.81
C LEU A 109 -10.78 9.12 -16.50
N LEU A 110 -10.18 10.17 -15.92
CA LEU A 110 -10.83 11.48 -15.70
C LEU A 110 -11.07 12.21 -17.04
N ASP A 111 -10.05 12.28 -17.89
CA ASP A 111 -10.11 12.95 -19.19
C ASP A 111 -11.17 12.31 -20.10
N GLU A 112 -11.34 11.00 -20.02
CA GLU A 112 -12.38 10.25 -20.76
C GLU A 112 -13.75 10.25 -20.05
N GLY A 113 -13.85 10.91 -18.89
CA GLY A 113 -15.12 11.01 -18.14
C GLY A 113 -15.61 9.68 -17.56
N ILE A 114 -14.71 8.70 -17.37
CA ILE A 114 -15.03 7.39 -16.80
C ILE A 114 -15.16 7.49 -15.29
N ILE A 115 -14.24 8.20 -14.64
CA ILE A 115 -14.31 8.51 -13.21
C ILE A 115 -14.54 10.01 -13.01
N THR A 116 -15.10 10.39 -11.87
CA THR A 116 -15.43 11.79 -11.54
C THR A 116 -14.44 12.43 -10.56
N ALA A 117 -13.57 11.64 -9.96
CA ALA A 117 -12.52 12.08 -9.05
C ALA A 117 -11.32 11.11 -9.15
N PRO A 118 -10.09 11.57 -8.88
CA PRO A 118 -8.93 10.69 -8.89
C PRO A 118 -9.07 9.57 -7.87
N THR A 119 -8.62 8.37 -8.23
CA THR A 119 -8.52 7.26 -7.28
C THR A 119 -7.39 7.52 -6.30
N THR A 120 -7.69 7.47 -5.01
CA THR A 120 -6.72 7.77 -3.95
C THR A 120 -6.06 6.50 -3.43
N ALA A 121 -4.76 6.60 -3.10
CA ALA A 121 -4.02 5.48 -2.53
C ALA A 121 -3.07 5.91 -1.42
N VAL A 122 -2.69 4.95 -0.57
CA VAL A 122 -1.66 5.13 0.45
C VAL A 122 -0.83 3.85 0.59
N VAL A 123 0.48 4.01 0.77
CA VAL A 123 1.36 2.89 1.13
C VAL A 123 1.38 2.75 2.65
N ARG A 124 1.05 1.54 3.13
CA ARG A 124 1.05 1.17 4.54
C ARG A 124 2.35 0.45 4.88
N LYS A 125 3.08 0.99 5.84
CA LYS A 125 4.40 0.49 6.29
C LYS A 125 4.42 0.32 7.80
N GLY A 126 5.34 -0.50 8.29
CA GLY A 126 5.60 -0.63 9.73
C GLY A 126 6.00 0.72 10.36
N LYS A 127 5.57 0.92 11.59
CA LYS A 127 5.79 2.19 12.32
C LYS A 127 7.27 2.55 12.50
N GLU A 128 8.14 1.56 12.48
CA GLU A 128 9.60 1.73 12.53
C GLU A 128 10.18 2.43 11.27
N ARG A 129 9.38 2.60 10.22
CA ARG A 129 9.74 3.35 9.01
C ARG A 129 9.44 4.84 9.11
N PHE A 130 8.73 5.26 10.15
CA PHE A 130 8.29 6.64 10.31
C PHE A 130 9.02 7.36 11.43
N VAL A 131 9.22 8.65 11.23
CA VAL A 131 9.84 9.56 12.22
C VAL A 131 8.89 9.78 13.40
N CYS A 132 9.43 9.65 14.61
CA CYS A 132 8.79 10.11 15.84
C CYS A 132 9.31 11.51 16.18
N ASP A 133 8.46 12.52 16.14
CA ASP A 133 8.83 13.93 16.35
C ASP A 133 9.48 14.16 17.72
N ALA A 134 8.99 13.50 18.78
CA ALA A 134 9.56 13.59 20.12
C ALA A 134 11.00 13.03 20.16
N ARG A 135 11.23 11.86 19.57
CA ARG A 135 12.57 11.26 19.50
C ARG A 135 13.50 12.00 18.55
N LEU A 136 12.96 12.60 17.48
CA LEU A 136 13.73 13.45 16.58
C LEU A 136 14.25 14.68 17.31
N ALA A 137 13.39 15.39 18.05
CA ALA A 137 13.77 16.56 18.85
C ALA A 137 14.85 16.21 19.89
N GLU A 138 14.67 15.13 20.63
CA GLU A 138 15.67 14.63 21.57
C GLU A 138 16.99 14.31 20.86
N ARG A 139 16.94 13.55 19.75
CA ARG A 139 18.15 13.19 19.00
C ARG A 139 18.87 14.39 18.42
N ALA A 140 18.16 15.35 17.88
CA ALA A 140 18.73 16.58 17.32
C ALA A 140 19.50 17.41 18.37
N SER A 141 18.99 17.46 19.61
CA SER A 141 19.65 18.16 20.72
C SER A 141 20.99 17.55 21.15
N LEU A 142 21.16 16.24 20.92
CA LEU A 142 22.37 15.48 21.30
C LEU A 142 23.47 15.51 20.22
N VAL A 143 23.17 15.98 19.00
CA VAL A 143 24.16 15.97 17.90
C VAL A 143 25.06 17.19 17.98
N GLN A 144 26.37 16.92 18.07
CA GLN A 144 27.39 18.01 18.13
C GLN A 144 27.37 18.89 16.87
N PRO A 145 27.64 20.21 17.02
CA PRO A 145 27.68 21.14 15.88
C PRO A 145 28.63 20.76 14.76
N SER A 146 29.72 20.08 15.07
CA SER A 146 30.73 19.62 14.10
C SER A 146 30.24 18.53 13.15
N ARG A 147 29.17 17.78 13.49
CA ARG A 147 28.60 16.70 12.66
C ARG A 147 27.59 17.23 11.65
N LYS A 148 28.02 18.06 10.73
CA LYS A 148 27.17 18.75 9.74
C LYS A 148 26.26 17.81 8.95
N ARG A 149 26.80 16.67 8.42
CA ARG A 149 26.03 15.71 7.61
C ARG A 149 24.88 15.11 8.43
N GLN A 150 25.12 14.73 9.68
CA GLN A 150 24.11 14.15 10.55
C GLN A 150 23.03 15.18 10.91
N LYS A 151 23.42 16.44 11.19
CA LYS A 151 22.46 17.53 11.40
C LYS A 151 21.56 17.75 10.20
N ASN A 152 22.14 17.75 8.99
CA ASN A 152 21.34 17.93 7.77
C ASN A 152 20.32 16.81 7.57
N SER A 153 20.70 15.54 7.77
CA SER A 153 19.76 14.44 7.63
C SER A 153 18.64 14.45 8.67
N LEU A 154 18.92 14.86 9.91
CA LEU A 154 17.90 15.04 10.94
C LEU A 154 17.01 16.25 10.64
N HIS A 155 17.55 17.33 10.09
CA HIS A 155 16.75 18.49 9.66
C HIS A 155 15.81 18.14 8.50
N ILE A 156 16.24 17.29 7.56
CA ILE A 156 15.35 16.76 6.52
C ILE A 156 14.19 15.97 7.16
N ALA A 157 14.47 15.19 8.22
CA ALA A 157 13.46 14.43 8.93
C ALA A 157 12.41 15.28 9.67
N GLU A 158 12.66 16.58 9.90
CA GLU A 158 11.66 17.51 10.41
C GLU A 158 10.51 17.74 9.43
N ASN A 159 10.75 17.60 8.13
CA ASN A 159 9.76 17.81 7.08
C ASN A 159 9.27 16.53 6.42
N ILE A 160 10.05 15.45 6.45
CA ILE A 160 9.73 14.18 5.83
C ILE A 160 9.41 13.15 6.93
N LEU A 161 8.21 12.60 6.91
CA LEU A 161 7.76 11.62 7.89
C LEU A 161 8.27 10.21 7.60
N ASP A 162 8.23 9.78 6.33
CA ASP A 162 8.68 8.46 5.89
C ASP A 162 10.20 8.47 5.71
N MET A 163 10.90 7.71 6.56
CA MET A 163 12.36 7.65 6.53
C MET A 163 12.93 6.97 5.28
N ASP A 164 12.13 6.22 4.54
CA ASP A 164 12.59 5.62 3.28
C ASP A 164 12.89 6.71 2.22
N HIS A 165 12.28 7.88 2.35
CA HIS A 165 12.55 9.06 1.51
C HIS A 165 13.73 9.92 2.02
N ILE A 166 14.48 9.45 3.01
CA ILE A 166 15.66 10.14 3.55
C ILE A 166 16.88 9.21 3.47
N PRO A 167 17.48 9.04 2.28
CA PRO A 167 18.59 8.10 2.07
C PRO A 167 19.84 8.45 2.89
N GLU A 168 20.05 9.73 3.23
CA GLU A 168 21.19 10.20 4.00
C GLU A 168 21.12 9.82 5.49
N LEU A 169 19.95 9.37 5.96
CA LEU A 169 19.75 9.03 7.36
C LEU A 169 20.47 7.73 7.71
N SER A 170 21.40 7.78 8.66
CA SER A 170 22.15 6.61 9.10
C SER A 170 21.24 5.55 9.73
N ARG A 171 21.61 4.26 9.64
CA ARG A 171 20.89 3.18 10.33
C ARG A 171 20.75 3.45 11.83
N TYR A 172 21.79 4.01 12.45
CA TYR A 172 21.78 4.37 13.86
C TYR A 172 20.71 5.44 14.15
N ASP A 173 20.66 6.52 13.36
CA ASP A 173 19.69 7.58 13.57
C ASP A 173 18.26 7.09 13.28
N ARG A 174 18.06 6.27 12.23
CA ARG A 174 16.75 5.63 11.97
C ARG A 174 16.22 4.89 13.18
N CYS A 175 17.02 4.06 13.82
CA CYS A 175 16.61 3.32 15.03
C CYS A 175 16.29 4.24 16.21
N ARG A 176 16.95 5.40 16.30
CA ARG A 176 16.78 6.34 17.42
C ARG A 176 15.57 7.24 17.27
N ILE A 177 15.22 7.63 16.03
CA ILE A 177 14.11 8.55 15.76
C ILE A 177 12.83 7.86 15.28
N CYS A 178 12.84 6.54 15.08
CA CYS A 178 11.64 5.82 14.63
C CYS A 178 10.51 5.86 15.68
N VAL A 179 9.28 5.70 15.20
CA VAL A 179 8.11 5.54 16.06
C VAL A 179 8.28 4.29 16.94
N PRO A 180 8.16 4.40 18.28
CA PRO A 180 8.37 3.30 19.19
C PRO A 180 7.26 2.24 19.11
N GLN A 181 7.53 1.04 19.64
CA GLN A 181 6.52 -0.03 19.73
C GLN A 181 5.30 0.40 20.53
N SER A 182 5.52 1.11 21.64
CA SER A 182 4.46 1.73 22.44
C SER A 182 4.78 3.20 22.63
N CYS A 183 3.83 4.08 22.30
CA CYS A 183 3.96 5.50 22.57
C CYS A 183 3.64 5.79 24.04
N PRO A 184 4.45 6.61 24.73
CA PRO A 184 4.14 7.07 26.08
C PRO A 184 2.79 7.77 26.13
N ARG A 185 2.04 7.58 27.23
CA ARG A 185 0.74 8.25 27.44
C ARG A 185 0.86 9.75 27.60
N ASP A 186 1.98 10.20 28.13
CA ASP A 186 2.37 11.59 28.43
C ASP A 186 3.26 12.22 27.35
N CYS A 187 3.27 11.68 26.15
CA CYS A 187 4.04 12.22 25.04
C CYS A 187 3.63 13.70 24.76
N PHE A 188 4.59 14.62 24.88
CA PHE A 188 4.37 16.06 24.69
C PHE A 188 4.00 16.45 23.25
N MET A 189 4.34 15.60 22.26
CA MET A 189 3.98 15.80 20.85
C MET A 189 2.62 15.19 20.48
N ARG A 190 1.85 14.69 21.45
CA ARG A 190 0.65 13.88 21.17
C ARG A 190 -0.41 14.59 20.32
N LEU A 191 -0.59 15.89 20.53
CA LEU A 191 -1.61 16.68 19.79
C LEU A 191 -1.17 16.97 18.35
N ASP A 192 0.13 17.23 18.16
CA ASP A 192 0.73 17.64 16.88
C ASP A 192 1.54 16.51 16.21
N CYS A 193 1.35 15.26 16.65
CA CYS A 193 2.10 14.11 16.16
C CYS A 193 1.77 13.82 14.70
N ARG A 194 2.75 14.02 13.79
CA ARG A 194 2.63 13.76 12.35
C ARG A 194 2.30 12.29 12.06
N TYR A 195 2.85 11.36 12.83
CA TYR A 195 2.53 9.94 12.65
C TYR A 195 1.08 9.62 13.00
N GLN A 196 0.52 10.20 14.08
CA GLN A 196 -0.89 10.03 14.40
C GLN A 196 -1.80 10.67 13.33
N GLN A 197 -1.40 11.81 12.78
CA GLN A 197 -2.10 12.42 11.65
C GLN A 197 -2.07 11.51 10.42
N TYR A 198 -0.87 11.00 10.05
CA TYR A 198 -0.72 10.03 8.97
C TYR A 198 -1.64 8.80 9.17
N LEU A 199 -1.71 8.23 10.37
CA LEU A 199 -2.58 7.09 10.64
C LEU A 199 -4.06 7.41 10.38
N ARG A 200 -4.53 8.59 10.80
CA ARG A 200 -5.92 9.03 10.52
C ARG A 200 -6.17 9.22 9.03
N ASP A 201 -5.24 9.87 8.34
CA ASP A 201 -5.37 10.16 6.91
C ASP A 201 -5.22 8.90 6.06
N SER A 202 -4.38 7.96 6.46
CA SER A 202 -4.17 6.69 5.77
C SER A 202 -5.37 5.73 5.81
N MET A 203 -6.41 6.06 6.57
CA MET A 203 -7.65 5.30 6.59
C MET A 203 -8.69 5.77 5.56
N LYS A 204 -8.45 6.89 4.88
CA LYS A 204 -9.39 7.49 3.93
C LYS A 204 -9.29 6.97 2.50
N PRO A 205 -8.07 6.67 1.96
CA PRO A 205 -7.88 6.32 0.56
C PRO A 205 -8.66 5.08 0.10
N ASP A 206 -8.96 5.06 -1.20
CA ASP A 206 -9.67 3.98 -1.88
C ASP A 206 -8.83 2.70 -1.97
N ILE A 207 -7.51 2.86 -2.05
CA ILE A 207 -6.55 1.76 -2.15
C ILE A 207 -5.51 1.86 -1.04
N GLN A 208 -5.28 0.76 -0.34
CA GLN A 208 -4.19 0.59 0.62
C GLN A 208 -3.17 -0.37 0.05
N ILE A 209 -1.94 0.10 -0.15
CA ILE A 209 -0.84 -0.69 -0.68
C ILE A 209 0.06 -1.10 0.48
N CYS A 210 0.50 -2.36 0.53
CA CYS A 210 1.41 -2.83 1.57
C CYS A 210 2.34 -3.93 1.04
N ASN A 211 3.32 -4.33 1.84
CA ASN A 211 4.07 -5.55 1.57
C ASN A 211 3.40 -6.77 2.22
N HIS A 212 3.85 -7.97 1.81
CA HIS A 212 3.30 -9.23 2.33
C HIS A 212 3.47 -9.36 3.85
N ASN A 213 4.58 -8.89 4.42
CA ASN A 213 4.78 -8.93 5.87
C ASN A 213 3.76 -8.06 6.61
N TYR A 214 3.43 -6.89 6.08
CA TYR A 214 2.42 -6.01 6.67
C TYR A 214 1.01 -6.60 6.57
N LEU A 215 0.69 -7.24 5.42
CA LEU A 215 -0.57 -7.97 5.24
C LEU A 215 -0.70 -9.12 6.24
N LEU A 216 0.35 -9.93 6.40
CA LEU A 216 0.38 -11.04 7.35
C LEU A 216 0.29 -10.56 8.81
N ALA A 217 0.95 -9.44 9.14
CA ALA A 217 0.82 -8.83 10.46
C ALA A 217 -0.62 -8.35 10.73
N ASP A 218 -1.28 -7.74 9.74
CA ASP A 218 -2.70 -7.37 9.86
C ASP A 218 -3.60 -8.60 10.04
N ALA A 219 -3.33 -9.68 9.31
CA ALA A 219 -4.05 -10.94 9.46
C ALA A 219 -3.89 -11.53 10.87
N SER A 220 -2.67 -11.53 11.43
CA SER A 220 -2.44 -11.96 12.82
C SER A 220 -3.19 -11.07 13.82
N HIS A 221 -3.18 -9.75 13.62
CA HIS A 221 -3.93 -8.83 14.47
C HIS A 221 -5.44 -9.13 14.45
N ARG A 222 -6.00 -9.46 13.27
CA ARG A 222 -7.42 -9.84 13.13
C ARG A 222 -7.76 -11.12 13.87
N LEU A 223 -6.86 -12.11 13.83
CA LEU A 223 -7.05 -13.40 14.52
C LEU A 223 -6.97 -13.27 16.05
N GLU A 224 -6.21 -12.30 16.55
CA GLU A 224 -5.97 -12.08 17.96
C GLU A 224 -6.78 -10.93 18.57
N ASP A 225 -7.80 -10.43 17.86
CA ASP A 225 -8.63 -9.27 18.24
C ASP A 225 -7.82 -8.02 18.63
N ARG A 226 -6.67 -7.84 17.98
CA ARG A 226 -5.83 -6.64 18.14
C ARG A 226 -6.29 -5.50 17.22
N PRO A 227 -5.88 -4.24 17.50
CA PRO A 227 -6.17 -3.12 16.61
C PRO A 227 -5.68 -3.38 15.18
N LEU A 228 -6.56 -3.12 14.21
CA LEU A 228 -6.29 -3.36 12.80
C LEU A 228 -5.15 -2.47 12.29
N LEU A 229 -4.26 -3.04 11.49
CA LEU A 229 -3.20 -2.31 10.79
C LEU A 229 -3.72 -1.74 9.47
N LEU A 230 -4.56 -2.50 8.77
CA LEU A 230 -5.28 -2.07 7.57
C LEU A 230 -6.74 -1.80 7.94
N ARG A 231 -7.35 -0.79 7.30
CA ARG A 231 -8.81 -0.62 7.41
C ARG A 231 -9.50 -1.91 6.92
N SER A 232 -10.71 -2.18 7.41
CA SER A 232 -11.53 -3.24 6.82
C SER A 232 -11.65 -3.03 5.32
N TYR A 233 -11.42 -4.06 4.54
CA TYR A 233 -11.39 -4.02 3.07
C TYR A 233 -12.35 -5.04 2.48
N GLN A 234 -12.75 -4.83 1.24
CA GLN A 234 -13.70 -5.69 0.54
C GLN A 234 -13.06 -6.48 -0.60
N ALA A 235 -11.85 -6.13 -0.99
CA ALA A 235 -11.08 -6.81 -2.01
C ALA A 235 -9.59 -6.82 -1.64
N LEU A 236 -8.91 -7.90 -1.97
CA LEU A 236 -7.49 -8.09 -1.75
C LEU A 236 -6.85 -8.58 -3.04
N VAL A 237 -5.83 -7.87 -3.51
CA VAL A 237 -4.93 -8.31 -4.56
C VAL A 237 -3.59 -8.67 -3.92
N VAL A 238 -3.11 -9.88 -4.17
CA VAL A 238 -1.78 -10.35 -3.74
C VAL A 238 -0.93 -10.51 -4.99
N ASP A 239 -0.14 -9.49 -5.30
CA ASP A 239 0.78 -9.51 -6.43
C ASP A 239 2.07 -10.24 -6.05
N GLU A 240 2.67 -10.99 -7.00
CA GLU A 240 3.79 -11.90 -6.72
C GLU A 240 3.48 -12.89 -5.58
N ALA A 241 2.27 -13.47 -5.58
CA ALA A 241 1.74 -14.34 -4.52
C ALA A 241 2.66 -15.54 -4.20
N HIS A 242 3.50 -15.96 -5.15
CA HIS A 242 4.49 -17.01 -4.93
C HIS A 242 5.53 -16.68 -3.84
N LYS A 243 5.68 -15.40 -3.48
CA LYS A 243 6.56 -14.92 -2.39
C LYS A 243 5.88 -14.85 -1.03
N LEU A 244 4.55 -14.97 -0.98
CA LEU A 244 3.80 -14.91 0.28
C LEU A 244 4.19 -16.01 1.27
N PRO A 245 4.43 -17.30 0.86
CA PRO A 245 4.90 -18.32 1.78
C PRO A 245 6.24 -18.02 2.42
N ASP A 246 7.17 -17.40 1.69
CA ASP A 246 8.47 -17.02 2.24
C ASP A 246 8.35 -15.86 3.23
N ALA A 247 7.50 -14.89 2.95
CA ALA A 247 7.17 -13.82 3.89
C ALA A 247 6.56 -14.38 5.19
N ALA A 248 5.65 -15.37 5.07
CA ALA A 248 5.06 -16.05 6.23
C ALA A 248 6.12 -16.81 7.04
N ARG A 249 7.01 -17.55 6.38
CA ARG A 249 8.11 -18.24 7.08
C ARG A 249 8.99 -17.24 7.84
N GLN A 250 9.39 -16.13 7.21
CA GLN A 250 10.20 -15.09 7.85
C GLN A 250 9.52 -14.48 9.08
N MET A 251 8.21 -14.24 9.01
CA MET A 251 7.44 -13.65 10.09
C MET A 251 7.34 -14.57 11.31
N TYR A 252 7.21 -15.88 11.09
CA TYR A 252 7.03 -16.87 12.16
C TYR A 252 8.34 -17.59 12.52
N THR A 253 9.49 -17.18 11.94
CA THR A 253 10.80 -17.73 12.32
C THR A 253 11.33 -17.03 13.56
N GLU A 254 11.54 -17.79 14.61
CA GLU A 254 12.28 -17.33 15.78
C GLU A 254 13.77 -17.61 15.58
N THR A 255 14.60 -16.58 15.73
CA THR A 255 16.05 -16.72 15.67
C THR A 255 16.60 -16.79 17.07
N LEU A 256 17.10 -17.95 17.47
CA LEU A 256 17.84 -18.11 18.72
C LEU A 256 19.25 -17.52 18.53
N SER A 257 19.51 -16.41 19.20
CA SER A 257 20.85 -15.83 19.28
C SER A 257 21.50 -16.21 20.61
N PRO A 258 22.84 -16.22 20.72
CA PRO A 258 23.54 -16.45 22.00
C PRO A 258 23.03 -15.51 23.11
N HIS A 259 22.62 -14.32 22.78
CA HIS A 259 22.09 -13.33 23.73
C HIS A 259 20.71 -13.71 24.30
N ASN A 260 19.91 -14.47 23.55
CA ASN A 260 18.60 -14.96 24.00
C ASN A 260 18.73 -16.23 24.84
N MET A 261 19.90 -16.90 24.84
CA MET A 261 20.18 -18.09 25.69
C MET A 261 20.56 -17.71 27.09
N ASP A 262 21.02 -16.49 27.33
CA ASP A 262 21.35 -15.97 28.65
C ASP A 262 20.12 -15.52 29.46
N GLU A 263 18.95 -15.45 28.82
CA GLU A 263 17.66 -15.05 29.44
C GLU A 263 16.73 -16.26 29.73
N LEU A 264 17.14 -17.48 29.36
CA LEU A 264 16.47 -18.75 29.67
C LEU A 264 17.10 -19.42 30.89
#